data_031b0c137496c1d3f2ae4567aea877f3
#
_entry.id   031b0c137496c1d3f2ae4567aea877f3
#
_cell.length_a   1.000
_cell.length_b   1.000
_cell.length_c   1.000
_cell.angle_alpha   90.00
_cell.angle_beta   90.00
_cell.angle_gamma   90.00
#
_symmetry.space_group_name_H-M   'P 1'
#
loop_
_entity.id
_entity.type
_entity.pdbx_description
1 polymer ?
#
loop_
_entity_poly.entity_id
_entity_poly.type
_entity_poly.pdbx_seq_one_letter_code
_entity_poly.pdbx_strand_id
1 'polypeptide(L)'
;MLIGADGIHSIVRGAVGESVPPMYSGLCAFRGMVPAGQAPAFALRPAQTLWLGPAHHLVHYPIAGGRLVNLVAFAPAGDYTVESWSATATMEEFLAEFDGWDPRLTDLIRAGGASGVPGRWALLDRAPLKAWSRGPVTLLGDAAHPMFPFYGQGAAQAIEDAAILARCLAAAIRSQPADPDAATRALRRYAELRISRTTRLQEVSHARAHVNHLPDGPEQEARDASFAQADPLIANGWIYSYDPESIEVS
;
A
#
# COMPACT_ATOMS: atom_id res chain seq x y z
N MET A 1 5.22 -17.22 22.55
CA MET A 1 4.67 -16.11 21.76
C MET A 1 5.08 -16.28 20.30
N LEU A 2 4.16 -16.06 19.36
CA LEU A 2 4.39 -16.12 17.91
C LEU A 2 3.84 -14.85 17.25
N ILE A 3 4.62 -14.21 16.39
CA ILE A 3 4.22 -13.04 15.63
C ILE A 3 4.24 -13.42 14.13
N GLY A 4 3.08 -13.40 13.49
CA GLY A 4 2.93 -13.61 12.04
C GLY A 4 3.18 -12.31 11.30
N ALA A 5 4.33 -12.19 10.64
CA ALA A 5 4.71 -11.08 9.77
C ALA A 5 5.04 -11.62 8.37
N ASP A 6 4.30 -12.64 7.93
CA ASP A 6 4.54 -13.48 6.78
C ASP A 6 3.72 -13.09 5.53
N GLY A 7 3.27 -11.82 5.51
CA GLY A 7 2.69 -11.19 4.33
C GLY A 7 1.24 -11.61 4.04
N ILE A 8 0.73 -11.22 2.88
CA ILE A 8 -0.67 -11.42 2.48
C ILE A 8 -1.07 -12.91 2.43
N HIS A 9 -0.11 -13.83 2.21
CA HIS A 9 -0.29 -15.28 2.22
C HIS A 9 -0.05 -15.91 3.59
N SER A 10 -0.09 -15.12 4.66
CA SER A 10 0.18 -15.57 6.03
C SER A 10 -0.47 -16.91 6.37
N ILE A 11 0.36 -17.88 6.75
CA ILE A 11 -0.09 -19.15 7.33
C ILE A 11 -0.45 -18.99 8.81
N VAL A 12 0.17 -18.04 9.50
CA VAL A 12 -0.09 -17.72 10.93
C VAL A 12 -1.50 -17.14 11.09
N ARG A 13 -2.07 -16.52 10.06
CA ARG A 13 -3.44 -15.98 10.05
C ARG A 13 -4.48 -17.06 10.41
N GLY A 14 -4.27 -18.31 9.98
CA GLY A 14 -5.11 -19.44 10.39
C GLY A 14 -5.14 -19.71 11.88
N ALA A 15 -4.06 -19.42 12.60
CA ALA A 15 -3.99 -19.61 14.05
C ALA A 15 -4.81 -18.58 14.85
N VAL A 16 -5.12 -17.42 14.29
CA VAL A 16 -6.00 -16.42 14.92
C VAL A 16 -7.48 -16.60 14.54
N GLY A 17 -7.79 -17.55 13.64
CA GLY A 17 -9.16 -17.94 13.31
C GLY A 17 -9.65 -17.50 11.93
N GLU A 18 -8.76 -17.00 11.08
CA GLU A 18 -9.09 -16.55 9.72
C GLU A 18 -8.42 -17.45 8.68
N SER A 19 -9.22 -18.09 7.83
CA SER A 19 -8.73 -19.01 6.79
C SER A 19 -9.11 -18.63 5.35
N VAL A 20 -9.80 -17.51 5.17
CA VAL A 20 -10.20 -17.07 3.82
C VAL A 20 -8.94 -16.69 3.03
N PRO A 21 -8.73 -17.24 1.83
CA PRO A 21 -7.58 -16.89 0.98
C PRO A 21 -7.70 -15.43 0.49
N PRO A 22 -6.59 -14.81 0.05
CA PRO A 22 -6.65 -13.54 -0.66
C PRO A 22 -7.42 -13.70 -1.98
N MET A 23 -8.07 -12.64 -2.41
CA MET A 23 -8.84 -12.59 -3.65
C MET A 23 -8.19 -11.66 -4.66
N TYR A 24 -8.33 -11.95 -5.94
CA TYR A 24 -7.92 -11.03 -6.98
C TYR A 24 -8.80 -9.78 -6.98
N SER A 25 -8.14 -8.63 -7.06
CA SER A 25 -8.82 -7.33 -7.10
C SER A 25 -9.37 -6.96 -8.48
N GLY A 26 -9.00 -7.68 -9.53
CA GLY A 26 -9.25 -7.30 -10.92
C GLY A 26 -8.25 -6.28 -11.48
N LEU A 27 -7.25 -5.88 -10.68
CA LEU A 27 -6.20 -4.93 -11.07
C LEU A 27 -4.84 -5.61 -11.14
N CYS A 28 -4.00 -5.12 -12.04
CA CYS A 28 -2.57 -5.39 -12.03
C CYS A 28 -1.76 -4.11 -11.88
N ALA A 29 -0.53 -4.25 -11.42
CA ALA A 29 0.42 -3.16 -11.32
C ALA A 29 1.61 -3.39 -12.23
N PHE A 30 2.06 -2.33 -12.90
CA PHE A 30 3.35 -2.27 -13.60
C PHE A 30 4.31 -1.42 -12.79
N ARG A 31 5.56 -1.77 -12.77
CA ARG A 31 6.60 -0.99 -12.10
C ARG A 31 7.83 -0.86 -12.97
N GLY A 32 8.33 0.37 -13.05
CA GLY A 32 9.57 0.69 -13.71
C GLY A 32 10.38 1.71 -12.92
N MET A 33 11.65 1.84 -13.27
CA MET A 33 12.52 2.87 -12.74
C MET A 33 13.22 3.59 -13.90
N VAL A 34 13.36 4.90 -13.79
CA VAL A 34 14.03 5.73 -14.79
C VAL A 34 15.23 6.40 -14.15
N PRO A 35 16.46 6.24 -14.68
CA PRO A 35 17.61 7.02 -14.24
C PRO A 35 17.36 8.51 -14.47
N ALA A 36 17.76 9.36 -13.53
CA ALA A 36 17.52 10.80 -13.60
C ALA A 36 18.05 11.45 -14.90
N GLY A 37 19.19 10.96 -15.40
CA GLY A 37 19.77 11.46 -16.67
C GLY A 37 18.97 11.10 -17.92
N GLN A 38 17.96 10.23 -17.81
CA GLN A 38 17.06 9.81 -18.91
C GLN A 38 15.62 10.24 -18.67
N ALA A 39 15.31 10.69 -17.44
CA ALA A 39 13.97 11.12 -17.08
C ALA A 39 13.65 12.51 -17.64
N PRO A 40 12.43 12.74 -18.17
CA PRO A 40 11.98 14.08 -18.50
C PRO A 40 12.03 15.02 -17.29
N ALA A 41 12.35 16.29 -17.53
CA ALA A 41 12.57 17.28 -16.46
C ALA A 41 11.38 17.42 -15.48
N PHE A 42 10.15 17.26 -15.94
CA PHE A 42 8.96 17.35 -15.08
C PHE A 42 8.92 16.22 -14.02
N ALA A 43 9.47 15.05 -14.34
CA ALA A 43 9.46 13.88 -13.46
C ALA A 43 10.54 13.96 -12.36
N LEU A 44 11.47 14.88 -12.46
CA LEU A 44 12.54 15.11 -11.47
C LEU A 44 12.13 16.07 -10.36
N ARG A 45 10.96 16.69 -10.43
CA ARG A 45 10.45 17.53 -9.35
C ARG A 45 10.30 16.71 -8.08
N PRO A 46 10.65 17.22 -6.90
CA PRO A 46 10.55 16.52 -5.62
C PRO A 46 9.07 16.45 -5.16
N ALA A 47 8.21 15.83 -5.98
CA ALA A 47 6.79 15.69 -5.76
C ALA A 47 6.31 14.34 -6.31
N GLN A 48 5.30 13.80 -5.66
CA GLN A 48 4.53 12.70 -6.20
C GLN A 48 3.51 13.25 -7.19
N THR A 49 3.50 12.72 -8.41
CA THR A 49 2.55 13.11 -9.45
C THR A 49 1.70 11.90 -9.83
N LEU A 50 0.37 12.10 -9.80
CA LEU A 50 -0.59 11.12 -10.29
C LEU A 50 -1.13 11.53 -11.65
N TRP A 51 -1.20 10.54 -12.55
CA TRP A 51 -1.89 10.61 -13.82
C TRP A 51 -3.13 9.73 -13.71
N LEU A 52 -4.30 10.31 -13.85
CA LEU A 52 -5.58 9.63 -13.65
C LEU A 52 -6.35 9.61 -14.97
N GLY A 53 -7.02 8.49 -15.26
CA GLY A 53 -7.86 8.32 -16.42
C GLY A 53 -8.73 7.08 -16.32
N PRO A 54 -9.57 6.84 -17.35
CA PRO A 54 -10.51 5.72 -17.31
C PRO A 54 -9.83 4.38 -17.02
N ALA A 55 -10.24 3.72 -15.94
CA ALA A 55 -9.76 2.41 -15.50
C ALA A 55 -8.26 2.31 -15.18
N HIS A 56 -7.46 3.35 -15.41
CA HIS A 56 -6.01 3.34 -15.25
C HIS A 56 -5.52 4.53 -14.43
N HIS A 57 -4.40 4.35 -13.75
CA HIS A 57 -3.62 5.49 -13.24
C HIS A 57 -2.14 5.14 -13.17
N LEU A 58 -1.30 6.16 -13.18
CA LEU A 58 0.13 6.03 -12.95
C LEU A 58 0.58 7.05 -11.93
N VAL A 59 1.44 6.64 -11.03
CA VAL A 59 2.15 7.52 -10.11
C VAL A 59 3.64 7.49 -10.40
N HIS A 60 4.27 8.66 -10.40
CA HIS A 60 5.73 8.76 -10.43
C HIS A 60 6.25 9.73 -9.38
N TYR A 61 7.45 9.48 -8.91
CA TYR A 61 8.16 10.34 -7.96
C TYR A 61 9.65 10.02 -7.93
N PRO A 62 10.52 11.02 -7.63
CA PRO A 62 11.95 10.80 -7.45
C PRO A 62 12.24 9.96 -6.20
N ILE A 63 13.21 9.07 -6.30
CA ILE A 63 13.73 8.25 -5.21
C ILE A 63 15.27 8.29 -5.18
N ALA A 64 15.87 7.66 -4.19
CA ALA A 64 17.32 7.53 -4.06
C ALA A 64 18.06 8.88 -4.11
N GLY A 65 17.50 9.92 -3.46
CA GLY A 65 18.08 11.28 -3.49
C GLY A 65 18.02 11.91 -4.87
N GLY A 66 16.98 11.64 -5.64
CA GLY A 66 16.76 12.19 -6.98
C GLY A 66 17.53 11.51 -8.11
N ARG A 67 18.23 10.41 -7.83
CA ARG A 67 18.99 9.67 -8.87
C ARG A 67 18.11 8.79 -9.76
N LEU A 68 16.95 8.40 -9.27
CA LEU A 68 15.98 7.57 -9.98
C LEU A 68 14.59 8.17 -9.86
N VAL A 69 13.75 7.93 -10.86
CA VAL A 69 12.31 8.16 -10.79
C VAL A 69 11.63 6.79 -10.75
N ASN A 70 10.82 6.57 -9.73
CA ASN A 70 9.98 5.38 -9.61
C ASN A 70 8.67 5.60 -10.38
N LEU A 71 8.25 4.59 -11.14
CA LEU A 71 6.98 4.53 -11.85
C LEU A 71 6.18 3.35 -11.31
N VAL A 72 4.94 3.59 -10.94
CA VAL A 72 3.98 2.53 -10.63
C VAL A 72 2.67 2.85 -11.34
N ALA A 73 2.27 1.97 -12.23
CA ALA A 73 1.03 2.09 -12.98
C ALA A 73 0.06 0.98 -12.59
N PHE A 74 -1.23 1.27 -12.68
CA PHE A 74 -2.30 0.33 -12.36
C PHE A 74 -3.27 0.29 -13.53
N ALA A 75 -3.66 -0.93 -13.90
CA ALA A 75 -4.52 -1.22 -15.04
C ALA A 75 -5.47 -2.38 -14.69
N PRO A 76 -6.55 -2.57 -15.45
CA PRO A 76 -7.35 -3.79 -15.36
C PRO A 76 -6.47 -5.02 -15.62
N ALA A 77 -6.59 -6.04 -14.77
CA ALA A 77 -5.78 -7.25 -14.91
C ALA A 77 -6.22 -8.14 -16.09
N GLY A 78 -7.49 -8.02 -16.53
CA GLY A 78 -8.07 -8.98 -17.48
C GLY A 78 -7.94 -10.41 -16.94
N ASP A 79 -7.41 -11.30 -17.76
CA ASP A 79 -7.13 -12.69 -17.38
C ASP A 79 -5.77 -12.87 -16.68
N TYR A 80 -5.05 -11.78 -16.43
CA TYR A 80 -3.73 -11.84 -15.79
C TYR A 80 -3.85 -12.06 -14.29
N THR A 81 -3.45 -13.23 -13.82
CA THR A 81 -3.57 -13.65 -12.42
C THR A 81 -2.21 -13.96 -11.77
N VAL A 82 -1.10 -13.66 -12.47
CA VAL A 82 0.23 -13.98 -11.94
C VAL A 82 0.58 -13.05 -10.80
N GLU A 83 0.72 -13.62 -9.62
CA GLU A 83 1.20 -12.97 -8.42
C GLU A 83 2.67 -13.34 -8.19
N SER A 84 3.57 -12.54 -8.71
CA SER A 84 5.00 -12.74 -8.49
C SER A 84 5.73 -11.41 -8.57
N TRP A 85 6.53 -11.13 -7.56
CA TRP A 85 7.40 -9.95 -7.56
C TRP A 85 8.49 -9.99 -8.64
N SER A 86 8.77 -11.17 -9.21
CA SER A 86 9.72 -11.38 -10.30
C SER A 86 9.04 -11.50 -11.67
N ALA A 87 7.71 -11.45 -11.74
CA ALA A 87 7.02 -11.44 -13.02
C ALA A 87 7.28 -10.12 -13.75
N THR A 88 7.45 -10.21 -15.05
CA THR A 88 7.77 -9.09 -15.91
C THR A 88 6.74 -8.95 -17.02
N ALA A 89 6.66 -7.76 -17.60
CA ALA A 89 5.94 -7.48 -18.84
C ALA A 89 6.93 -6.94 -19.88
N THR A 90 6.53 -6.95 -21.13
CA THR A 90 7.27 -6.22 -22.15
C THR A 90 6.99 -4.72 -22.05
N MET A 91 7.86 -3.90 -22.60
CA MET A 91 7.61 -2.46 -22.70
C MET A 91 6.42 -2.15 -23.62
N GLU A 92 6.18 -2.99 -24.62
CA GLU A 92 5.04 -2.88 -25.52
C GLU A 92 3.72 -3.11 -24.77
N GLU A 93 3.63 -4.15 -23.94
CA GLU A 93 2.47 -4.39 -23.08
C GLU A 93 2.22 -3.22 -22.14
N PHE A 94 3.26 -2.67 -21.51
CA PHE A 94 3.10 -1.53 -20.61
C PHE A 94 2.63 -0.28 -21.33
N LEU A 95 3.17 0.02 -22.52
CA LEU A 95 2.76 1.18 -23.32
C LEU A 95 1.34 1.04 -23.87
N ALA A 96 0.92 -0.19 -24.21
CA ALA A 96 -0.42 -0.45 -24.72
C ALA A 96 -1.53 -0.07 -23.72
N GLU A 97 -1.26 -0.26 -22.41
CA GLU A 97 -2.20 0.16 -21.34
C GLU A 97 -2.41 1.69 -21.29
N PHE A 98 -1.47 2.47 -21.84
CA PHE A 98 -1.49 3.93 -21.84
C PHE A 98 -1.56 4.53 -23.26
N ASP A 99 -2.10 3.76 -24.22
CA ASP A 99 -2.33 4.27 -25.57
C ASP A 99 -3.33 5.44 -25.57
N GLY A 100 -3.03 6.49 -26.33
CA GLY A 100 -3.84 7.70 -26.37
C GLY A 100 -3.69 8.65 -25.17
N TRP A 101 -2.86 8.30 -24.16
CA TRP A 101 -2.56 9.20 -23.03
C TRP A 101 -1.60 10.33 -23.45
N ASP A 102 -1.42 11.31 -22.56
CA ASP A 102 -0.50 12.43 -22.75
C ASP A 102 0.90 11.93 -23.19
N PRO A 103 1.46 12.43 -24.30
CA PRO A 103 2.76 11.98 -24.80
C PRO A 103 3.89 12.07 -23.78
N ARG A 104 3.84 13.03 -22.84
CA ARG A 104 4.82 13.14 -21.75
C ARG A 104 4.85 11.90 -20.87
N LEU A 105 3.66 11.30 -20.62
CA LEU A 105 3.55 10.08 -19.80
C LEU A 105 4.14 8.88 -20.54
N THR A 106 3.79 8.69 -21.81
CA THR A 106 4.31 7.57 -22.61
C THR A 106 5.83 7.69 -22.85
N ASP A 107 6.36 8.91 -22.97
CA ASP A 107 7.80 9.15 -23.04
C ASP A 107 8.50 8.79 -21.72
N LEU A 108 7.88 9.10 -20.57
CA LEU A 108 8.40 8.70 -19.26
C LEU A 108 8.39 7.17 -19.09
N ILE A 109 7.33 6.48 -19.55
CA ILE A 109 7.26 5.02 -19.54
C ILE A 109 8.37 4.43 -20.42
N ARG A 110 8.58 4.93 -21.64
CA ARG A 110 9.64 4.47 -22.56
C ARG A 110 11.04 4.63 -21.94
N ALA A 111 11.28 5.76 -21.27
CA ALA A 111 12.54 6.00 -20.57
C ALA A 111 12.80 4.96 -19.46
N GLY A 112 11.76 4.36 -18.89
CA GLY A 112 11.87 3.26 -17.93
C GLY A 112 12.48 1.99 -18.50
N GLY A 113 12.35 1.76 -19.82
CA GLY A 113 12.94 0.61 -20.50
C GLY A 113 14.47 0.57 -20.50
N ALA A 114 15.11 1.71 -20.31
CA ALA A 114 16.57 1.76 -20.18
C ALA A 114 17.10 1.12 -18.89
N SER A 115 16.27 0.92 -17.89
CA SER A 115 16.64 0.24 -16.63
C SER A 115 16.28 -1.25 -16.61
N GLY A 116 15.73 -1.77 -17.69
CA GLY A 116 15.33 -3.17 -17.82
C GLY A 116 13.84 -3.34 -18.13
N VAL A 117 13.38 -4.58 -18.04
CA VAL A 117 11.96 -4.91 -18.27
C VAL A 117 11.09 -4.46 -17.09
N PRO A 118 9.89 -3.91 -17.33
CA PRO A 118 8.98 -3.56 -16.25
C PRO A 118 8.50 -4.81 -15.51
N GLY A 119 8.38 -4.69 -14.18
CA GLY A 119 7.67 -5.70 -13.39
C GLY A 119 6.16 -5.61 -13.64
N ARG A 120 5.45 -6.74 -13.62
CA ARG A 120 3.99 -6.82 -13.66
C ARG A 120 3.48 -7.85 -12.66
N TRP A 121 2.52 -7.50 -11.83
CA TRP A 121 1.88 -8.44 -10.90
C TRP A 121 0.42 -8.10 -10.68
N ALA A 122 -0.40 -9.13 -10.47
CA ALA A 122 -1.79 -8.98 -10.09
C ALA A 122 -1.88 -8.49 -8.63
N LEU A 123 -2.81 -7.57 -8.36
CA LEU A 123 -3.07 -7.13 -7.00
C LEU A 123 -4.06 -8.06 -6.31
N LEU A 124 -3.68 -8.48 -5.13
CA LEU A 124 -4.55 -9.22 -4.23
C LEU A 124 -5.14 -8.31 -3.17
N ASP A 125 -6.27 -8.74 -2.64
CA ASP A 125 -7.02 -8.08 -1.60
C ASP A 125 -7.48 -9.05 -0.51
N ARG A 126 -7.70 -8.52 0.69
CA ARG A 126 -8.32 -9.20 1.81
C ARG A 126 -9.23 -8.24 2.57
N ALA A 127 -10.37 -8.74 3.01
CA ALA A 127 -11.23 -7.99 3.93
C ALA A 127 -10.50 -7.69 5.25
N PRO A 128 -10.80 -6.54 5.90
CA PRO A 128 -10.26 -6.21 7.21
C PRO A 128 -10.54 -7.28 8.25
N LEU A 129 -9.53 -7.64 9.04
CA LEU A 129 -9.66 -8.58 10.15
C LEU A 129 -10.23 -7.90 11.39
N LYS A 130 -11.19 -8.56 12.02
CA LYS A 130 -11.79 -8.11 13.29
C LYS A 130 -10.94 -8.46 14.51
N ALA A 131 -10.04 -9.43 14.41
CA ALA A 131 -9.17 -9.86 15.49
C ALA A 131 -7.81 -10.27 14.93
N TRP A 132 -6.73 -9.80 15.56
CA TRP A 132 -5.35 -10.08 15.15
C TRP A 132 -4.61 -11.01 16.11
N SER A 133 -5.15 -11.20 17.32
CA SER A 133 -4.48 -11.93 18.37
C SER A 133 -5.37 -13.04 18.93
N ARG A 134 -4.77 -14.21 19.17
CA ARG A 134 -5.41 -15.32 19.85
C ARG A 134 -4.39 -16.04 20.75
N GLY A 135 -4.58 -15.95 22.06
CA GLY A 135 -3.60 -16.48 23.02
C GLY A 135 -2.21 -15.87 22.79
N PRO A 136 -1.16 -16.67 22.67
CA PRO A 136 0.20 -16.19 22.49
C PRO A 136 0.57 -15.89 21.01
N VAL A 137 -0.41 -15.79 20.12
CA VAL A 137 -0.21 -15.52 18.67
C VAL A 137 -0.80 -14.18 18.30
N THR A 138 -0.09 -13.41 17.49
CA THR A 138 -0.59 -12.16 16.84
C THR A 138 -0.08 -12.01 15.41
N LEU A 139 -0.71 -11.12 14.66
CA LEU A 139 -0.33 -10.77 13.30
C LEU A 139 0.23 -9.34 13.24
N LEU A 140 1.04 -9.06 12.20
CA LEU A 140 1.65 -7.76 11.93
C LEU A 140 1.76 -7.50 10.43
N GLY A 141 1.57 -6.25 10.01
CA GLY A 141 1.72 -5.83 8.61
C GLY A 141 0.74 -6.53 7.67
N ASP A 142 1.15 -6.89 6.47
CA ASP A 142 0.28 -7.50 5.45
C ASP A 142 -0.30 -8.86 5.88
N ALA A 143 0.26 -9.52 6.88
CA ALA A 143 -0.35 -10.69 7.49
C ALA A 143 -1.67 -10.33 8.21
N ALA A 144 -1.80 -9.11 8.74
CA ALA A 144 -2.98 -8.60 9.43
C ALA A 144 -3.88 -7.76 8.51
N HIS A 145 -3.30 -6.80 7.78
CA HIS A 145 -4.02 -5.75 7.07
C HIS A 145 -3.42 -5.40 5.70
N PRO A 146 -3.33 -6.36 4.76
CA PRO A 146 -2.90 -6.03 3.41
C PRO A 146 -3.84 -4.97 2.84
N MET A 147 -3.30 -4.01 2.09
CA MET A 147 -4.05 -2.89 1.54
C MET A 147 -3.59 -2.53 0.14
N PHE A 148 -4.46 -1.90 -0.64
CA PHE A 148 -4.06 -1.38 -1.94
C PHE A 148 -2.99 -0.29 -1.79
N PRO A 149 -2.03 -0.23 -2.72
CA PRO A 149 -0.86 0.65 -2.61
C PRO A 149 -1.14 2.13 -2.90
N PHE A 150 -2.41 2.54 -3.02
CA PHE A 150 -2.82 3.86 -3.52
C PHE A 150 -2.51 5.03 -2.58
N TYR A 151 -2.20 4.75 -1.32
CA TYR A 151 -1.68 5.73 -0.36
C TYR A 151 -0.22 5.47 0.03
N GLY A 152 0.42 4.40 -0.50
CA GLY A 152 1.79 4.03 -0.16
C GLY A 152 1.99 3.68 1.32
N GLN A 153 0.95 3.17 2.00
CA GLN A 153 0.94 3.04 3.47
C GLN A 153 1.32 1.66 4.00
N GLY A 154 1.34 0.60 3.19
CA GLY A 154 1.54 -0.76 3.71
C GLY A 154 2.78 -0.89 4.60
N ALA A 155 3.95 -0.49 4.10
CA ALA A 155 5.20 -0.55 4.87
C ALA A 155 5.18 0.39 6.10
N ALA A 156 4.61 1.60 5.97
CA ALA A 156 4.50 2.53 7.08
C ALA A 156 3.64 1.95 8.21
N GLN A 157 2.53 1.29 7.88
CA GLN A 157 1.65 0.65 8.86
C GLN A 157 2.33 -0.54 9.55
N ALA A 158 3.13 -1.32 8.84
CA ALA A 158 3.92 -2.39 9.45
C ALA A 158 4.99 -1.86 10.43
N ILE A 159 5.59 -0.70 10.13
CA ILE A 159 6.52 -0.01 11.04
C ILE A 159 5.79 0.51 12.29
N GLU A 160 4.63 1.15 12.12
CA GLU A 160 3.79 1.59 13.26
C GLU A 160 3.37 0.40 14.12
N ASP A 161 2.98 -0.74 13.50
CA ASP A 161 2.65 -1.97 14.21
C ASP A 161 3.82 -2.45 15.08
N ALA A 162 5.02 -2.51 14.50
CA ALA A 162 6.21 -2.97 15.21
C ALA A 162 6.52 -2.08 16.42
N ALA A 163 6.40 -0.75 16.26
CA ALA A 163 6.62 0.20 17.34
C ALA A 163 5.61 0.03 18.48
N ILE A 164 4.30 -0.06 18.17
CA ILE A 164 3.25 -0.24 19.19
C ILE A 164 3.37 -1.61 19.86
N LEU A 165 3.59 -2.68 19.09
CA LEU A 165 3.77 -4.03 19.62
C LEU A 165 4.94 -4.10 20.61
N ALA A 166 6.09 -3.55 20.24
CA ALA A 166 7.29 -3.51 21.08
C ALA A 166 7.01 -2.76 22.41
N ARG A 167 6.31 -1.63 22.33
CA ARG A 167 5.94 -0.82 23.52
C ARG A 167 4.94 -1.55 24.41
N CYS A 168 3.92 -2.22 23.86
CA CYS A 168 2.98 -3.03 24.63
C CYS A 168 3.68 -4.16 25.37
N LEU A 169 4.56 -4.89 24.68
CA LEU A 169 5.35 -5.97 25.28
C LEU A 169 6.29 -5.46 26.39
N ALA A 170 7.00 -4.37 26.11
CA ALA A 170 7.91 -3.77 27.10
C ALA A 170 7.16 -3.26 28.35
N ALA A 171 5.98 -2.69 28.20
CA ALA A 171 5.15 -2.25 29.31
C ALA A 171 4.68 -3.45 30.17
N ALA A 172 4.19 -4.51 29.52
CA ALA A 172 3.72 -5.72 30.20
C ALA A 172 4.84 -6.43 30.96
N ILE A 173 6.02 -6.59 30.36
CA ILE A 173 7.18 -7.24 31.02
C ILE A 173 7.65 -6.43 32.21
N ARG A 174 7.69 -5.10 32.13
CA ARG A 174 8.10 -4.23 33.24
C ARG A 174 7.11 -4.23 34.39
N SER A 175 5.80 -4.20 34.09
CA SER A 175 4.78 -4.12 35.14
C SER A 175 4.52 -5.43 35.84
N GLN A 176 4.64 -6.56 35.14
CA GLN A 176 4.30 -7.88 35.62
C GLN A 176 5.28 -8.96 35.14
N PRO A 177 6.56 -8.93 35.54
CA PRO A 177 7.62 -9.79 34.98
C PRO A 177 7.41 -11.29 35.29
N ALA A 178 6.69 -11.64 36.33
CA ALA A 178 6.42 -13.03 36.73
C ALA A 178 5.06 -13.56 36.20
N ASP A 179 4.26 -12.74 35.52
CA ASP A 179 2.96 -13.13 35.01
C ASP A 179 3.07 -13.85 33.66
N PRO A 180 2.70 -15.15 33.59
CA PRO A 180 2.78 -15.92 32.36
C PRO A 180 1.85 -15.37 31.23
N ASP A 181 0.80 -14.65 31.59
CA ASP A 181 -0.18 -14.10 30.67
C ASP A 181 0.12 -12.66 30.26
N ALA A 182 1.16 -12.04 30.79
CA ALA A 182 1.51 -10.65 30.46
C ALA A 182 1.71 -10.42 28.97
N ALA A 183 2.43 -11.33 28.29
CA ALA A 183 2.62 -11.26 26.85
C ALA A 183 1.30 -11.36 26.08
N THR A 184 0.40 -12.29 26.47
CA THR A 184 -0.91 -12.45 25.80
C THR A 184 -1.76 -11.20 25.93
N ARG A 185 -1.75 -10.55 27.09
CA ARG A 185 -2.45 -9.26 27.25
C ARG A 185 -1.84 -8.15 26.42
N ALA A 186 -0.51 -8.09 26.33
CA ALA A 186 0.20 -7.12 25.48
C ALA A 186 -0.17 -7.29 24.01
N LEU A 187 -0.25 -8.54 23.49
CA LEU A 187 -0.66 -8.81 22.13
C LEU A 187 -2.10 -8.36 21.85
N ARG A 188 -3.01 -8.56 22.80
CA ARG A 188 -4.39 -8.08 22.68
C ARG A 188 -4.43 -6.55 22.65
N ARG A 189 -3.72 -5.90 23.57
CA ARG A 189 -3.66 -4.44 23.64
C ARG A 189 -3.10 -3.83 22.36
N TYR A 190 -2.04 -4.41 21.80
CA TYR A 190 -1.51 -4.03 20.50
C TYR A 190 -2.59 -4.09 19.41
N ALA A 191 -3.31 -5.20 19.30
CA ALA A 191 -4.34 -5.37 18.29
C ALA A 191 -5.47 -4.33 18.45
N GLU A 192 -5.93 -4.06 19.68
CA GLU A 192 -6.93 -3.02 19.97
C GLU A 192 -6.51 -1.62 19.51
N LEU A 193 -5.23 -1.28 19.68
CA LEU A 193 -4.70 0.02 19.29
C LEU A 193 -4.55 0.18 17.79
N ARG A 194 -4.38 -0.92 17.03
CA ARG A 194 -4.05 -0.87 15.62
C ARG A 194 -5.21 -1.15 14.68
N ILE A 195 -6.13 -2.03 15.03
CA ILE A 195 -7.20 -2.51 14.13
C ILE A 195 -8.00 -1.36 13.53
N SER A 196 -8.47 -0.42 14.32
CA SER A 196 -9.33 0.67 13.82
C SER A 196 -8.62 1.54 12.78
N ARG A 197 -7.35 1.86 13.03
CA ARG A 197 -6.55 2.70 12.12
C ARG A 197 -6.27 1.99 10.79
N THR A 198 -5.84 0.75 10.83
CA THR A 198 -5.52 -0.01 9.62
C THR A 198 -6.75 -0.41 8.83
N THR A 199 -7.87 -0.75 9.50
CA THR A 199 -9.17 -0.96 8.86
C THR A 199 -9.60 0.28 8.07
N ARG A 200 -9.54 1.46 8.69
CA ARG A 200 -9.84 2.72 7.99
C ARG A 200 -8.93 2.94 6.78
N LEU A 201 -7.64 2.61 6.88
CA LEU A 201 -6.70 2.73 5.75
C LEU A 201 -7.02 1.74 4.62
N GLN A 202 -7.41 0.50 4.94
CA GLN A 202 -7.88 -0.46 3.94
C GLN A 202 -9.13 0.07 3.23
N GLU A 203 -10.13 0.56 3.97
CA GLU A 203 -11.38 1.11 3.42
C GLU A 203 -11.14 2.30 2.50
N VAL A 204 -10.32 3.28 2.92
CA VAL A 204 -10.02 4.44 2.07
C VAL A 204 -9.16 4.07 0.87
N SER A 205 -8.30 3.06 0.98
CA SER A 205 -7.53 2.54 -0.15
C SER A 205 -8.43 1.85 -1.18
N HIS A 206 -9.44 1.10 -0.73
CA HIS A 206 -10.47 0.53 -1.63
C HIS A 206 -11.28 1.62 -2.32
N ALA A 207 -11.78 2.61 -1.57
CA ALA A 207 -12.50 3.74 -2.15
C ALA A 207 -11.64 4.51 -3.16
N ARG A 208 -10.33 4.63 -2.90
CA ARG A 208 -9.39 5.29 -3.79
C ARG A 208 -9.23 4.57 -5.12
N ALA A 209 -9.34 3.24 -5.16
CA ALA A 209 -9.33 2.47 -6.40
C ALA A 209 -10.43 2.96 -7.36
N HIS A 210 -11.65 3.13 -6.86
CA HIS A 210 -12.76 3.66 -7.66
C HIS A 210 -12.48 5.10 -8.12
N VAL A 211 -12.11 5.98 -7.19
CA VAL A 211 -11.86 7.42 -7.48
C VAL A 211 -10.75 7.63 -8.52
N ASN A 212 -9.69 6.83 -8.46
CA ASN A 212 -8.58 6.96 -9.40
C ASN A 212 -8.92 6.46 -10.81
N HIS A 213 -9.93 5.60 -10.97
CA HIS A 213 -10.26 4.89 -12.21
C HIS A 213 -11.61 5.32 -12.81
N LEU A 214 -12.16 6.45 -12.38
CA LEU A 214 -13.43 6.94 -12.91
C LEU A 214 -13.37 7.10 -14.43
N PRO A 215 -14.40 6.65 -15.15
CA PRO A 215 -14.55 6.97 -16.57
C PRO A 215 -14.75 8.48 -16.77
N ASP A 216 -14.49 8.95 -17.98
CA ASP A 216 -14.79 10.35 -18.33
C ASP A 216 -16.27 10.66 -18.12
N GLY A 217 -16.55 11.83 -17.54
CA GLY A 217 -17.91 12.26 -17.27
C GLY A 217 -18.07 13.04 -15.98
N PRO A 218 -19.32 13.29 -15.55
CA PRO A 218 -19.62 14.18 -14.43
C PRO A 218 -18.95 13.83 -13.10
N GLU A 219 -18.78 12.53 -12.79
CA GLU A 219 -18.13 12.09 -11.56
C GLU A 219 -16.63 12.38 -11.60
N GLN A 220 -15.98 12.16 -12.74
CA GLN A 220 -14.57 12.51 -12.96
C GLN A 220 -14.38 14.03 -12.87
N GLU A 221 -15.23 14.83 -13.50
CA GLU A 221 -15.18 16.29 -13.44
C GLU A 221 -15.32 16.80 -12.02
N ALA A 222 -16.25 16.23 -11.24
CA ALA A 222 -16.45 16.57 -9.83
C ALA A 222 -15.22 16.20 -8.97
N ARG A 223 -14.62 15.03 -9.21
CA ARG A 223 -13.35 14.63 -8.58
C ARG A 223 -12.25 15.65 -8.86
N ASP A 224 -12.05 16.03 -10.11
CA ASP A 224 -10.98 16.94 -10.52
C ASP A 224 -11.17 18.34 -9.94
N ALA A 225 -12.40 18.83 -9.90
CA ALA A 225 -12.74 20.09 -9.21
C ALA A 225 -12.44 20.02 -7.71
N SER A 226 -12.74 18.88 -7.07
CA SER A 226 -12.41 18.65 -5.65
C SER A 226 -10.90 18.65 -5.41
N PHE A 227 -10.13 17.99 -6.26
CA PHE A 227 -8.67 17.95 -6.12
C PHE A 227 -8.01 19.32 -6.34
N ALA A 228 -8.56 20.13 -7.24
CA ALA A 228 -8.08 21.50 -7.46
C ALA A 228 -8.27 22.41 -6.25
N GLN A 229 -9.22 22.10 -5.37
CA GLN A 229 -9.55 22.90 -4.18
C GLN A 229 -8.93 22.35 -2.89
N ALA A 230 -8.61 21.06 -2.83
CA ALA A 230 -8.13 20.39 -1.64
C ALA A 230 -6.60 20.42 -1.54
N ASP A 231 -6.09 20.71 -0.34
CA ASP A 231 -4.72 20.38 0.00
C ASP A 231 -4.66 18.89 0.43
N PRO A 232 -3.99 18.01 -0.35
CA PRO A 232 -3.93 16.60 -0.03
C PRO A 232 -3.22 16.30 1.29
N LEU A 233 -2.32 17.16 1.76
CA LEU A 233 -1.65 17.01 3.06
C LEU A 233 -2.61 17.28 4.20
N ILE A 234 -3.48 18.29 4.06
CA ILE A 234 -4.52 18.58 5.06
C ILE A 234 -5.56 17.46 5.06
N ALA A 235 -6.08 17.07 3.88
CA ALA A 235 -7.11 16.04 3.75
C ALA A 235 -6.65 14.68 4.29
N ASN A 236 -5.36 14.35 4.13
CA ASN A 236 -4.76 13.11 4.60
C ASN A 236 -3.93 13.28 5.89
N GLY A 237 -4.07 14.40 6.58
CA GLY A 237 -3.32 14.70 7.82
C GLY A 237 -3.43 13.61 8.87
N TRP A 238 -4.60 12.97 9.01
CA TRP A 238 -4.80 11.84 9.92
C TRP A 238 -3.92 10.61 9.62
N ILE A 239 -3.44 10.46 8.37
CA ILE A 239 -2.49 9.41 7.98
C ILE A 239 -1.08 9.81 8.43
N TYR A 240 -0.64 11.02 8.10
CA TYR A 240 0.75 11.45 8.18
C TYR A 240 1.14 12.06 9.52
N SER A 241 0.17 12.54 10.32
CA SER A 241 0.42 13.12 11.65
C SER A 241 0.36 12.10 12.79
N TYR A 242 0.14 10.83 12.50
CA TYR A 242 0.09 9.80 13.53
C TYR A 242 1.49 9.49 14.06
N ASP A 243 1.64 9.60 15.36
CA ASP A 243 2.88 9.29 16.07
C ASP A 243 2.67 8.06 16.97
N PRO A 244 3.21 6.88 16.60
CA PRO A 244 3.06 5.66 17.38
C PRO A 244 3.77 5.75 18.74
N GLU A 245 4.72 6.68 18.93
CA GLU A 245 5.42 6.85 20.20
C GLU A 245 4.57 7.61 21.24
N SER A 246 3.64 8.43 20.80
CA SER A 246 2.74 9.20 21.66
C SER A 246 1.54 8.40 22.20
N ILE A 247 1.28 7.19 21.66
CA ILE A 247 0.10 6.39 22.01
C ILE A 247 0.27 5.76 23.39
N GLU A 248 -0.76 5.84 24.24
CA GLU A 248 -0.79 5.15 25.54
C GLU A 248 -0.98 3.65 25.35
N VAL A 249 -0.03 2.85 25.85
CA VAL A 249 0.00 1.38 25.67
C VAL A 249 -0.28 0.59 26.95
N SER A 250 -0.38 1.28 28.08
CA SER A 250 -0.71 0.68 29.39
C SER A 250 -2.20 0.42 29.55
#